data_d23e23268e6fb2921fba89c4a07c370c
#
_entry.id   d23e23268e6fb2921fba89c4a07c370c
#
_cell.length_a   1.000
_cell.length_b   1.000
_cell.length_c   1.000
_cell.angle_alpha   90.00
_cell.angle_beta   90.00
_cell.angle_gamma   90.00
#
_symmetry.space_group_name_H-M   'P 1'
#
loop_
_entity.id
_entity.type
_entity.pdbx_description
1 polymer ?
#
loop_
_entity_poly.entity_id
_entity_poly.type
_entity_poly.pdbx_seq_one_letter_code
_entity_poly.pdbx_strand_id
1 'polypeptide(L)'
;QQHFPWDVILCVDQSASMSSSIMYAAVCASILASLPAVNVSLVVFDTQVVDLSHLADDPVEVLMTVQLGGGTDIAGAMQYCESLVKNPKRTVISLISDFEEGGSLNRLLDCTQRLNSQQVKLLGLAALDNEAQPVYDSAIAQKLADRGMQVAALTPEHFAQWLAEVMQ
;
A
#
# COMPACT_ATOMS: atom_id res chain seq x y z
N GLN A 1 -9.96 2.44 30.19
CA GLN A 1 -9.12 1.64 29.30
C GLN A 1 -8.85 2.43 28.02
N GLN A 2 -7.58 2.70 27.73
CA GLN A 2 -7.21 3.46 26.56
C GLN A 2 -6.99 2.50 25.39
N HIS A 3 -7.62 2.83 24.26
CA HIS A 3 -7.39 2.18 22.99
C HIS A 3 -6.65 3.16 22.09
N PHE A 4 -5.43 2.81 21.71
CA PHE A 4 -4.70 3.59 20.74
C PHE A 4 -5.22 3.26 19.34
N PRO A 5 -5.51 4.27 18.51
CA PRO A 5 -5.94 4.00 17.15
C PRO A 5 -4.83 3.34 16.34
N TRP A 6 -5.22 2.60 15.34
CA TRP A 6 -4.29 2.11 14.35
C TRP A 6 -4.04 3.16 13.29
N ASP A 7 -2.82 3.22 12.79
CA ASP A 7 -2.45 4.00 11.62
C ASP A 7 -2.33 3.05 10.43
N VAL A 8 -3.06 3.34 9.37
CA VAL A 8 -2.97 2.59 8.12
C VAL A 8 -2.49 3.53 7.02
N ILE A 9 -1.37 3.18 6.42
CA ILE A 9 -0.79 3.91 5.31
C ILE A 9 -1.09 3.11 4.04
N LEU A 10 -1.92 3.65 3.17
CA LEU A 10 -2.19 3.06 1.87
C LEU A 10 -1.26 3.71 0.85
N CYS A 11 -0.43 2.89 0.23
CA CYS A 11 0.58 3.31 -0.74
C CYS A 11 0.22 2.72 -2.10
N VAL A 12 -0.19 3.58 -3.04
CA VAL A 12 -0.79 3.15 -4.30
C VAL A 12 0.14 3.48 -5.46
N ASP A 13 0.56 2.42 -6.15
CA ASP A 13 1.31 2.52 -7.38
C ASP A 13 0.41 3.05 -8.49
N GLN A 14 0.77 4.20 -9.06
CA GLN A 14 0.09 4.82 -10.20
C GLN A 14 0.99 4.93 -11.42
N SER A 15 1.99 4.06 -11.54
CA SER A 15 2.77 3.96 -12.76
C SER A 15 1.89 3.55 -13.95
N ALA A 16 2.42 3.69 -15.16
CA ALA A 16 1.66 3.43 -16.39
C ALA A 16 1.06 2.02 -16.43
N SER A 17 1.77 1.01 -15.93
CA SER A 17 1.30 -0.39 -15.92
C SER A 17 0.10 -0.62 -14.99
N MET A 18 -0.20 0.33 -14.10
CA MET A 18 -1.28 0.22 -13.12
C MET A 18 -2.61 0.80 -13.61
N SER A 19 -2.69 1.29 -14.84
CA SER A 19 -3.90 1.97 -15.34
C SER A 19 -5.15 1.10 -15.28
N SER A 20 -5.02 -0.22 -15.48
CA SER A 20 -6.15 -1.16 -15.39
C SER A 20 -6.55 -1.51 -13.95
N SER A 21 -5.82 -1.01 -12.95
CA SER A 21 -6.03 -1.35 -11.54
C SER A 21 -6.48 -0.16 -10.70
N ILE A 22 -6.79 0.97 -11.32
CA ILE A 22 -7.21 2.19 -10.60
C ILE A 22 -8.47 1.93 -9.78
N MET A 23 -9.44 1.22 -10.35
CA MET A 23 -10.71 0.93 -9.69
C MET A 23 -10.50 0.04 -8.46
N TYR A 24 -9.63 -0.96 -8.57
CA TYR A 24 -9.27 -1.83 -7.45
C TYR A 24 -8.72 -1.00 -6.29
N ALA A 25 -7.76 -0.13 -6.56
CA ALA A 25 -7.15 0.72 -5.54
C ALA A 25 -8.19 1.66 -4.90
N ALA A 26 -9.08 2.24 -5.71
CA ALA A 26 -10.12 3.13 -5.21
C ALA A 26 -11.09 2.43 -4.27
N VAL A 27 -11.48 1.19 -4.58
CA VAL A 27 -12.37 0.40 -3.72
C VAL A 27 -11.68 0.03 -2.42
N CYS A 28 -10.42 -0.41 -2.47
CA CYS A 28 -9.65 -0.69 -1.25
C CYS A 28 -9.53 0.56 -0.36
N ALA A 29 -9.26 1.71 -0.95
CA ALA A 29 -9.15 2.97 -0.22
C ALA A 29 -10.48 3.38 0.43
N SER A 30 -11.61 3.16 -0.26
CA SER A 30 -12.93 3.46 0.29
C SER A 30 -13.26 2.58 1.50
N ILE A 31 -12.83 1.33 1.48
CA ILE A 31 -12.97 0.43 2.64
C ILE A 31 -12.23 1.00 3.84
N LEU A 32 -10.98 1.42 3.66
CA LEU A 32 -10.20 2.03 4.74
C LEU A 32 -10.87 3.27 5.30
N ALA A 33 -11.36 4.15 4.43
CA ALA A 33 -12.01 5.39 4.85
C ALA A 33 -13.28 5.15 5.66
N SER A 34 -13.89 3.98 5.53
CA SER A 34 -15.11 3.61 6.27
C SER A 34 -14.84 3.00 7.64
N LEU A 35 -13.59 2.63 7.96
CA LEU A 35 -13.27 1.95 9.21
C LEU A 35 -13.21 2.94 10.37
N PRO A 36 -13.88 2.63 11.51
CA PRO A 36 -13.80 3.49 12.69
C PRO A 36 -12.45 3.32 13.39
N ALA A 37 -12.01 4.38 14.10
CA ALA A 37 -10.83 4.35 14.94
C ALA A 37 -9.53 4.00 14.18
N VAL A 38 -9.47 4.35 12.90
CA VAL A 38 -8.29 4.17 12.05
C VAL A 38 -7.88 5.53 11.47
N ASN A 39 -6.62 5.88 11.62
CA ASN A 39 -6.04 7.04 10.96
C ASN A 39 -5.50 6.59 9.61
N VAL A 40 -5.99 7.17 8.52
CA VAL A 40 -5.60 6.77 7.17
C VAL A 40 -4.67 7.81 6.58
N SER A 41 -3.52 7.36 6.09
CA SER A 41 -2.64 8.14 5.22
C SER A 41 -2.75 7.56 3.81
N LEU A 42 -2.86 8.43 2.82
CA LEU A 42 -2.97 8.05 1.42
C LEU A 42 -1.78 8.61 0.65
N VAL A 43 -0.99 7.73 0.10
CA VAL A 43 0.21 8.06 -0.68
C VAL A 43 0.06 7.43 -2.05
N VAL A 44 0.27 8.19 -3.09
CA VAL A 44 0.33 7.67 -4.47
C VAL A 44 1.71 7.94 -5.05
N PHE A 45 2.14 7.10 -5.97
CA PHE A 45 3.48 7.23 -6.53
C PHE A 45 3.60 6.66 -7.94
N ASP A 46 4.56 7.18 -8.65
CA ASP A 46 5.19 6.59 -9.84
C ASP A 46 6.71 6.70 -9.62
N THR A 47 7.44 7.52 -10.35
CA THR A 47 8.81 7.92 -9.97
C THR A 47 8.81 9.03 -8.94
N GLN A 48 7.68 9.68 -8.74
CA GLN A 48 7.46 10.71 -7.73
C GLN A 48 6.52 10.19 -6.66
N VAL A 49 6.57 10.79 -5.48
CA VAL A 49 5.68 10.47 -4.36
C VAL A 49 4.79 11.67 -4.10
N VAL A 50 3.48 11.42 -4.03
CA VAL A 50 2.49 12.45 -3.71
C VAL A 50 1.69 12.00 -2.49
N ASP A 51 1.77 12.80 -1.42
CA ASP A 51 1.01 12.53 -0.19
C ASP A 51 -0.35 13.22 -0.29
N LEU A 52 -1.40 12.41 -0.31
CA LEU A 52 -2.78 12.85 -0.43
C LEU A 52 -3.56 12.62 0.86
N SER A 53 -2.88 12.46 1.99
CA SER A 53 -3.52 12.13 3.27
C SER A 53 -4.58 13.15 3.70
N HIS A 54 -4.39 14.42 3.34
CA HIS A 54 -5.36 15.47 3.63
C HIS A 54 -6.68 15.33 2.86
N LEU A 55 -6.72 14.45 1.85
CA LEU A 55 -7.89 14.16 1.03
C LEU A 55 -8.38 12.71 1.21
N ALA A 56 -7.88 12.01 2.24
CA ALA A 56 -8.18 10.59 2.45
C ALA A 56 -9.65 10.32 2.81
N ASP A 57 -10.44 11.34 3.16
CA ASP A 57 -11.86 11.20 3.42
C ASP A 57 -12.69 10.93 2.14
N ASP A 58 -12.16 11.29 0.98
CA ASP A 58 -12.80 11.03 -0.31
C ASP A 58 -11.81 10.36 -1.27
N PRO A 59 -11.42 9.12 -0.95
CA PRO A 59 -10.31 8.48 -1.65
C PRO A 59 -10.67 8.07 -3.08
N VAL A 60 -11.94 7.76 -3.35
CA VAL A 60 -12.35 7.33 -4.70
C VAL A 60 -12.16 8.47 -5.70
N GLU A 61 -12.68 9.66 -5.38
CA GLU A 61 -12.54 10.81 -6.26
C GLU A 61 -11.06 11.18 -6.45
N VAL A 62 -10.29 11.16 -5.35
CA VAL A 62 -8.87 11.51 -5.39
C VAL A 62 -8.10 10.55 -6.29
N LEU A 63 -8.28 9.24 -6.12
CA LEU A 63 -7.56 8.24 -6.90
C LEU A 63 -7.99 8.21 -8.36
N MET A 64 -9.24 8.54 -8.64
CA MET A 64 -9.73 8.62 -10.03
C MET A 64 -9.28 9.89 -10.73
N THR A 65 -8.95 10.94 -9.98
CA THR A 65 -8.56 12.26 -10.53
C THR A 65 -7.04 12.38 -10.66
N VAL A 66 -6.30 11.96 -9.62
CA VAL A 66 -4.84 12.03 -9.63
C VAL A 66 -4.31 10.80 -10.37
N GLN A 67 -3.64 11.05 -11.50
CA GLN A 67 -3.05 9.99 -12.32
C GLN A 67 -1.65 10.42 -12.72
N LEU A 68 -0.65 9.69 -12.25
CA LEU A 68 0.74 10.02 -12.51
C LEU A 68 1.21 9.45 -13.85
N GLY A 69 1.16 8.13 -14.02
CA GLY A 69 1.36 7.48 -15.31
C GLY A 69 2.81 7.35 -15.77
N GLY A 70 3.78 7.57 -14.89
CA GLY A 70 5.20 7.44 -15.21
C GLY A 70 5.77 6.06 -14.94
N GLY A 71 7.09 6.02 -14.72
CA GLY A 71 7.79 4.79 -14.28
C GLY A 71 7.48 4.45 -12.84
N THR A 72 8.26 3.53 -12.25
CA THR A 72 7.95 2.97 -10.93
C THR A 72 9.16 3.05 -10.01
N ASP A 73 9.04 3.73 -8.88
CA ASP A 73 10.03 3.74 -7.81
C ASP A 73 9.34 3.35 -6.48
N ILE A 74 9.19 2.05 -6.27
CA ILE A 74 8.56 1.53 -5.05
C ILE A 74 9.44 1.84 -3.84
N ALA A 75 10.76 1.74 -3.98
CA ALA A 75 11.70 2.01 -2.88
C ALA A 75 11.51 3.42 -2.33
N GLY A 76 11.43 4.41 -3.22
CA GLY A 76 11.21 5.80 -2.80
C GLY A 76 9.88 5.99 -2.09
N ALA A 77 8.83 5.37 -2.58
CA ALA A 77 7.50 5.42 -1.96
C ALA A 77 7.50 4.76 -0.58
N MET A 78 8.11 3.59 -0.44
CA MET A 78 8.18 2.89 0.83
C MET A 78 9.04 3.64 1.85
N GLN A 79 10.11 4.28 1.42
CA GLN A 79 10.92 5.12 2.30
C GLN A 79 10.12 6.34 2.79
N TYR A 80 9.30 6.91 1.93
CA TYR A 80 8.40 7.99 2.35
C TYR A 80 7.40 7.49 3.39
N CYS A 81 6.78 6.33 3.15
CA CYS A 81 5.86 5.73 4.12
C CYS A 81 6.56 5.44 5.45
N GLU A 82 7.80 4.98 5.41
CA GLU A 82 8.61 4.77 6.61
C GLU A 82 8.71 6.06 7.43
N SER A 83 8.87 7.21 6.77
CA SER A 83 8.94 8.51 7.46
C SER A 83 7.64 8.92 8.14
N LEU A 84 6.51 8.34 7.74
CA LEU A 84 5.21 8.62 8.32
C LEU A 84 4.91 7.76 9.57
N VAL A 85 5.69 6.73 9.82
CA VAL A 85 5.45 5.80 10.93
C VAL A 85 5.75 6.49 12.26
N LYS A 86 4.75 6.58 13.14
CA LYS A 86 4.86 7.16 14.48
C LYS A 86 4.87 6.09 15.55
N ASN A 87 4.01 5.08 15.41
CA ASN A 87 3.89 3.96 16.34
C ASN A 87 3.97 2.66 15.55
N PRO A 88 5.18 2.09 15.39
CA PRO A 88 5.36 0.93 14.52
C PRO A 88 4.44 -0.25 14.83
N LYS A 89 4.25 -0.56 16.10
CA LYS A 89 3.43 -1.73 16.52
C LYS A 89 1.94 -1.54 16.26
N ARG A 90 1.51 -0.31 15.95
CA ARG A 90 0.13 0.04 15.65
C ARG A 90 0.00 0.61 14.24
N THR A 91 0.90 0.23 13.35
CA THR A 91 0.92 0.73 11.98
C THR A 91 0.85 -0.43 10.99
N VAL A 92 -0.01 -0.25 9.99
CA VAL A 92 -0.09 -1.12 8.82
C VAL A 92 0.31 -0.28 7.61
N ILE A 93 1.20 -0.81 6.78
CA ILE A 93 1.47 -0.25 5.45
C ILE A 93 0.95 -1.25 4.43
N SER A 94 0.00 -0.81 3.61
CA SER A 94 -0.56 -1.60 2.51
C SER A 94 -0.09 -1.00 1.19
N LEU A 95 0.73 -1.76 0.47
CA LEU A 95 1.25 -1.37 -0.84
C LEU A 95 0.42 -2.05 -1.93
N ILE A 96 -0.23 -1.26 -2.78
CA ILE A 96 -0.95 -1.77 -3.95
C ILE A 96 -0.08 -1.54 -5.18
N SER A 97 0.37 -2.62 -5.83
CA SER A 97 1.33 -2.53 -6.93
C SER A 97 1.32 -3.83 -7.74
N ASP A 98 1.86 -3.76 -8.96
CA ASP A 98 2.26 -4.93 -9.72
C ASP A 98 3.70 -5.37 -9.40
N PHE A 99 4.37 -4.68 -8.48
CA PHE A 99 5.72 -4.98 -7.99
C PHE A 99 6.80 -4.91 -9.07
N GLU A 100 6.56 -4.26 -10.18
CA GLU A 100 7.57 -4.05 -11.21
C GLU A 100 8.46 -2.87 -10.83
N GLU A 101 9.44 -3.13 -9.96
CA GLU A 101 10.33 -2.08 -9.46
C GLU A 101 11.29 -1.61 -10.56
N GLY A 102 11.16 -0.32 -10.93
CA GLY A 102 12.08 0.32 -11.87
C GLY A 102 13.25 1.01 -11.18
N GLY A 103 13.18 1.18 -9.86
CA GLY A 103 14.24 1.78 -9.05
C GLY A 103 15.18 0.74 -8.46
N SER A 104 15.68 1.01 -7.26
CA SER A 104 16.64 0.13 -6.58
C SER A 104 15.93 -0.97 -5.78
N LEU A 105 16.04 -2.21 -6.24
CA LEU A 105 15.50 -3.35 -5.52
C LEU A 105 16.16 -3.52 -4.15
N ASN A 106 17.47 -3.29 -4.04
CA ASN A 106 18.16 -3.40 -2.75
C ASN A 106 17.63 -2.38 -1.73
N ARG A 107 17.40 -1.15 -2.14
CA ARG A 107 16.80 -0.12 -1.26
C ARG A 107 15.39 -0.52 -0.82
N LEU A 108 14.60 -1.10 -1.73
CA LEU A 108 13.26 -1.56 -1.40
C LEU A 108 13.29 -2.68 -0.37
N LEU A 109 14.16 -3.67 -0.57
CA LEU A 109 14.29 -4.81 0.33
C LEU A 109 14.81 -4.39 1.70
N ASP A 110 15.79 -3.48 1.74
CA ASP A 110 16.32 -2.97 3.00
C ASP A 110 15.28 -2.19 3.80
N CYS A 111 14.49 -1.35 3.13
CA CYS A 111 13.40 -0.61 3.76
C CYS A 111 12.34 -1.56 4.33
N THR A 112 11.96 -2.56 3.56
CA THR A 112 11.00 -3.58 3.99
C THR A 112 11.48 -4.30 5.23
N GLN A 113 12.75 -4.71 5.24
CA GLN A 113 13.34 -5.39 6.40
C GLN A 113 13.40 -4.49 7.63
N ARG A 114 13.75 -3.21 7.47
CA ARG A 114 13.75 -2.26 8.60
C ARG A 114 12.37 -2.12 9.21
N LEU A 115 11.35 -1.95 8.39
CA LEU A 115 9.97 -1.81 8.84
C LEU A 115 9.50 -3.09 9.56
N ASN A 116 9.80 -4.24 8.99
CA ASN A 116 9.46 -5.52 9.62
C ASN A 116 10.15 -5.67 10.99
N SER A 117 11.41 -5.26 11.10
CA SER A 117 12.15 -5.31 12.37
C SER A 117 11.49 -4.45 13.46
N GLN A 118 10.85 -3.36 13.07
CA GLN A 118 10.13 -2.47 13.97
C GLN A 118 8.72 -2.95 14.29
N GLN A 119 8.31 -4.09 13.73
CA GLN A 119 7.00 -4.70 13.91
C GLN A 119 5.85 -3.94 13.23
N VAL A 120 6.15 -3.17 12.20
CA VAL A 120 5.12 -2.64 11.30
C VAL A 120 4.50 -3.80 10.53
N LYS A 121 3.18 -3.82 10.42
CA LYS A 121 2.49 -4.82 9.60
C LYS A 121 2.56 -4.39 8.14
N LEU A 122 3.11 -5.27 7.30
CA LEU A 122 3.33 -4.97 5.89
C LEU A 122 2.49 -5.91 5.03
N LEU A 123 1.65 -5.33 4.19
CA LEU A 123 0.85 -6.08 3.21
C LEU A 123 1.13 -5.53 1.82
N GLY A 124 1.56 -6.41 0.93
CA GLY A 124 1.63 -6.13 -0.49
C GLY A 124 0.40 -6.69 -1.18
N LEU A 125 -0.45 -5.83 -1.72
CA LEU A 125 -1.60 -6.23 -2.48
C LEU A 125 -1.23 -6.27 -3.95
N ALA A 126 -1.18 -7.47 -4.52
CA ALA A 126 -1.01 -7.63 -5.96
C ALA A 126 -2.23 -7.03 -6.64
N ALA A 127 -2.00 -6.02 -7.46
CA ALA A 127 -3.09 -5.29 -8.09
C ALA A 127 -3.92 -6.19 -8.99
N LEU A 128 -5.24 -6.06 -8.91
CA LEU A 128 -6.16 -6.76 -9.80
C LEU A 128 -6.57 -5.83 -10.93
N ASP A 129 -6.59 -6.36 -12.15
CA ASP A 129 -7.08 -5.62 -13.30
C ASP A 129 -8.62 -5.57 -13.31
N ASN A 130 -9.22 -4.98 -14.36
CA ASN A 130 -10.66 -4.85 -14.49
C ASN A 130 -11.40 -6.19 -14.59
N GLU A 131 -10.67 -7.28 -14.88
CA GLU A 131 -11.22 -8.64 -14.94
C GLU A 131 -10.91 -9.44 -13.67
N ALA A 132 -10.46 -8.75 -12.60
CA ALA A 132 -10.06 -9.32 -11.31
C ALA A 132 -8.94 -10.34 -11.42
N GLN A 133 -8.06 -10.17 -12.42
CA GLN A 133 -6.89 -11.03 -12.61
C GLN A 133 -5.65 -10.35 -12.03
N PRO A 134 -4.85 -11.06 -11.21
CA PRO A 134 -3.61 -10.49 -10.71
C PRO A 134 -2.54 -10.51 -11.80
N VAL A 135 -1.89 -9.37 -12.01
CA VAL A 135 -0.74 -9.24 -12.90
C VAL A 135 0.37 -8.58 -12.09
N TYR A 136 1.42 -9.32 -11.77
CA TYR A 136 2.49 -8.80 -10.94
C TYR A 136 3.80 -9.57 -11.12
N ASP A 137 4.90 -8.93 -10.76
CA ASP A 137 6.23 -9.55 -10.75
C ASP A 137 6.35 -10.48 -9.54
N SER A 138 6.21 -11.78 -9.78
CA SER A 138 6.21 -12.78 -8.72
C SER A 138 7.60 -12.98 -8.09
N ALA A 139 8.68 -12.70 -8.82
CA ALA A 139 10.02 -12.83 -8.29
C ALA A 139 10.31 -11.74 -7.26
N ILE A 140 9.94 -10.50 -7.55
CA ILE A 140 10.07 -9.39 -6.60
C ILE A 140 9.13 -9.60 -5.41
N ALA A 141 7.90 -10.04 -5.66
CA ALA A 141 6.94 -10.35 -4.59
C ALA A 141 7.50 -11.38 -3.61
N GLN A 142 8.15 -12.43 -4.11
CA GLN A 142 8.78 -13.43 -3.24
C GLN A 142 9.91 -12.83 -2.40
N LYS A 143 10.75 -11.98 -2.99
CA LYS A 143 11.83 -11.33 -2.25
C LYS A 143 11.30 -10.42 -1.13
N LEU A 144 10.18 -9.73 -1.37
CA LEU A 144 9.51 -8.93 -0.36
C LEU A 144 8.95 -9.81 0.76
N ALA A 145 8.34 -10.94 0.41
CA ALA A 145 7.83 -11.89 1.38
C ALA A 145 8.94 -12.42 2.29
N ASP A 146 10.10 -12.69 1.72
CA ASP A 146 11.29 -13.13 2.47
C ASP A 146 11.78 -12.08 3.47
N ARG A 147 11.43 -10.82 3.28
CA ARG A 147 11.82 -9.69 4.16
C ARG A 147 10.68 -9.26 5.09
N GLY A 148 9.57 -9.98 5.12
CA GLY A 148 8.50 -9.75 6.07
C GLY A 148 7.26 -9.05 5.55
N MET A 149 7.18 -8.74 4.26
CA MET A 149 5.96 -8.23 3.65
C MET A 149 5.11 -9.39 3.15
N GLN A 150 3.92 -9.57 3.74
CA GLN A 150 2.97 -10.53 3.21
C GLN A 150 2.45 -10.02 1.87
N VAL A 151 2.66 -10.78 0.80
CA VAL A 151 2.18 -10.43 -0.55
C VAL A 151 1.05 -11.37 -0.93
N ALA A 152 -0.08 -10.81 -1.33
CA ALA A 152 -1.26 -11.59 -1.68
C ALA A 152 -2.10 -10.87 -2.73
N ALA A 153 -2.77 -11.65 -3.57
CA ALA A 153 -3.80 -11.15 -4.47
C ALA A 153 -5.15 -11.28 -3.76
N LEU A 154 -5.61 -10.20 -3.14
CA LEU A 154 -6.83 -10.20 -2.34
C LEU A 154 -7.91 -9.37 -3.03
N THR A 155 -9.15 -9.86 -3.01
CA THR A 155 -10.30 -9.02 -3.31
C THR A 155 -10.41 -7.91 -2.26
N PRO A 156 -11.12 -6.80 -2.53
CA PRO A 156 -11.33 -5.77 -1.51
C PRO A 156 -11.95 -6.31 -0.21
N GLU A 157 -12.88 -7.27 -0.31
CA GLU A 157 -13.50 -7.89 0.87
C GLU A 157 -12.50 -8.67 1.70
N HIS A 158 -11.61 -9.43 1.06
CA HIS A 158 -10.55 -10.17 1.76
C HIS A 158 -9.51 -9.22 2.36
N PHE A 159 -9.24 -8.10 1.71
CA PHE A 159 -8.40 -7.05 2.29
C PHE A 159 -9.00 -6.52 3.59
N ALA A 160 -10.31 -6.24 3.61
CA ALA A 160 -11.01 -5.79 4.81
C ALA A 160 -10.91 -6.84 5.94
N GLN A 161 -11.06 -8.13 5.63
CA GLN A 161 -10.91 -9.21 6.59
C GLN A 161 -9.49 -9.27 7.16
N TRP A 162 -8.47 -9.15 6.29
CA TRP A 162 -7.07 -9.16 6.71
C TRP A 162 -6.80 -8.01 7.70
N LEU A 163 -7.27 -6.80 7.38
CA LEU A 163 -7.13 -5.65 8.28
C LEU A 163 -7.77 -5.91 9.63
N ALA A 164 -8.99 -6.43 9.65
CA ALA A 164 -9.69 -6.73 10.90
C ALA A 164 -8.90 -7.72 11.77
N GLU A 165 -8.28 -8.72 11.16
CA GLU A 165 -7.50 -9.73 11.88
C GLU A 165 -6.22 -9.15 12.47
N VAL A 166 -5.47 -8.32 11.71
CA VAL A 166 -4.20 -7.79 12.19
C VAL A 166 -4.35 -6.64 13.18
N MET A 167 -5.50 -5.97 13.17
CA MET A 167 -5.78 -4.82 14.04
C MET A 167 -6.57 -5.19 15.29
N GLN A 168 -6.67 -6.46 15.58
CA GLN A 168 -7.32 -6.92 16.83
C GLN A 168 -6.52 -6.57 18.07
#